data_6646aaa66f1ca8355a808e3c7f466263
#
_entry.id   6646aaa66f1ca8355a808e3c7f466263
#
_cell.length_a   1.000
_cell.length_b   1.000
_cell.length_c   1.000
_cell.angle_alpha   90.00
_cell.angle_beta   90.00
_cell.angle_gamma   90.00
#
_symmetry.space_group_name_H-M   'P 1'
#
loop_
_entity.id
_entity.type
_entity.pdbx_description
1 polymer ?
#
loop_
_entity_poly.entity_id
_entity_poly.type
_entity_poly.pdbx_seq_one_letter_code
_entity_poly.pdbx_strand_id
1 'polypeptide(L)'
;MKILNFGSLNLDYVYGVEHFVMAGETISSSSRDTFCGGKGLNQSVALAKAGGNVFHAGNIGAEGGMLRDMLESAGVDTHLTKEVGVPTGHAIIQVNEKGNNCIILFGGANQQITSAQIDATLAEFSAGDYLILQNEVNMLAEIIDKAYAKGMVIFLNPSPFDDKLKSIDYNKISYILLNEVEGAAISGKNEADEILDAIRAKYPK
;
A
#
# COMPACT_ATOMS: atom_id res chain seq x y z
N MET A 1 11.23 18.07 7.81
CA MET A 1 10.34 17.42 6.82
C MET A 1 10.00 16.04 7.34
N LYS A 2 8.72 15.76 7.51
CA LYS A 2 8.20 14.47 7.92
C LYS A 2 7.75 13.68 6.68
N ILE A 3 7.76 12.37 6.76
CA ILE A 3 7.25 11.47 5.74
C ILE A 3 6.10 10.67 6.36
N LEU A 4 4.88 10.95 5.96
CA LEU A 4 3.72 10.13 6.30
C LEU A 4 3.56 9.05 5.24
N ASN A 5 3.60 7.78 5.61
CA ASN A 5 3.11 6.69 4.78
C ASN A 5 1.73 6.27 5.31
N PHE A 6 0.67 6.59 4.55
CA PHE A 6 -0.68 6.14 4.86
C PHE A 6 -0.94 4.88 4.03
N GLY A 7 -0.70 3.71 4.61
CA GLY A 7 -0.56 2.50 3.81
C GLY A 7 -0.98 1.21 4.49
N SER A 8 -0.91 0.15 3.70
CA SER A 8 -1.30 -1.21 4.07
C SER A 8 -0.32 -1.89 4.99
N LEU A 9 -0.85 -2.74 5.87
CA LEU A 9 -0.16 -3.66 6.75
C LEU A 9 -0.76 -5.05 6.55
N ASN A 10 0.03 -6.02 6.10
CA ASN A 10 -0.44 -7.36 5.79
C ASN A 10 0.39 -8.45 6.49
N LEU A 11 -0.29 -9.51 6.91
CA LEU A 11 0.34 -10.77 7.26
C LEU A 11 0.39 -11.66 6.01
N ASP A 12 1.58 -11.99 5.54
CA ASP A 12 1.76 -12.84 4.37
C ASP A 12 1.93 -14.30 4.82
N TYR A 13 0.89 -15.12 4.61
CA TYR A 13 0.90 -16.56 4.89
C TYR A 13 1.36 -17.31 3.65
N VAL A 14 2.61 -17.75 3.66
CA VAL A 14 3.27 -18.42 2.54
C VAL A 14 3.22 -19.92 2.71
N TYR A 15 2.60 -20.62 1.78
CA TYR A 15 2.48 -22.07 1.73
C TYR A 15 3.33 -22.64 0.60
N GLY A 16 4.29 -23.52 0.94
CA GLY A 16 4.99 -24.32 -0.05
C GLY A 16 4.09 -25.44 -0.58
N VAL A 17 3.91 -25.50 -1.90
CA VAL A 17 3.04 -26.49 -2.56
C VAL A 17 3.75 -27.10 -3.76
N GLU A 18 3.38 -28.34 -4.13
CA GLU A 18 3.87 -28.97 -5.36
C GLU A 18 3.35 -28.25 -6.60
N HIS A 19 2.06 -27.94 -6.61
CA HIS A 19 1.37 -27.16 -7.64
C HIS A 19 0.27 -26.31 -7.01
N PHE A 20 -0.25 -25.33 -7.74
CA PHE A 20 -1.37 -24.51 -7.25
C PHE A 20 -2.65 -25.34 -7.21
N VAL A 21 -3.38 -25.25 -6.09
CA VAL A 21 -4.65 -25.98 -5.90
C VAL A 21 -5.66 -25.61 -6.98
N MET A 22 -6.31 -26.61 -7.56
CA MET A 22 -7.35 -26.45 -8.56
C MET A 22 -8.76 -26.65 -7.98
N ALA A 23 -9.78 -26.24 -8.73
CA ALA A 23 -11.18 -26.40 -8.30
C ALA A 23 -11.50 -27.87 -8.02
N GLY A 24 -12.04 -28.16 -6.83
CA GLY A 24 -12.40 -29.50 -6.39
C GLY A 24 -11.24 -30.35 -5.88
N GLU A 25 -10.04 -29.81 -5.80
CA GLU A 25 -8.84 -30.48 -5.33
C GLU A 25 -8.55 -30.14 -3.87
N THR A 26 -7.92 -31.08 -3.15
CA THR A 26 -7.32 -30.86 -1.83
C THR A 26 -5.89 -31.33 -1.86
N ILE A 27 -4.95 -30.42 -1.58
CA ILE A 27 -3.53 -30.71 -1.52
C ILE A 27 -2.97 -30.46 -0.12
N SER A 28 -1.85 -31.09 0.21
CA SER A 28 -1.10 -30.78 1.42
C SER A 28 0.03 -29.82 1.10
N SER A 29 0.22 -28.80 1.94
CA SER A 29 1.41 -27.94 1.87
C SER A 29 2.62 -28.63 2.52
N SER A 30 3.80 -28.41 1.97
CA SER A 30 5.08 -28.88 2.52
C SER A 30 5.62 -27.98 3.62
N SER A 31 5.26 -26.69 3.61
CA SER A 31 5.64 -25.71 4.62
C SER A 31 4.57 -24.62 4.76
N ARG A 32 4.61 -23.91 5.90
CA ARG A 32 3.83 -22.69 6.12
C ARG A 32 4.67 -21.70 6.91
N ASP A 33 4.90 -20.53 6.34
CA ASP A 33 5.62 -19.43 6.95
C ASP A 33 4.74 -18.18 7.04
N THR A 34 5.06 -17.26 7.97
CA THR A 34 4.35 -15.99 8.10
C THR A 34 5.37 -14.87 8.04
N PHE A 35 5.13 -13.90 7.14
CA PHE A 35 5.99 -12.74 6.96
C PHE A 35 5.19 -11.45 7.17
N CYS A 36 5.92 -10.38 7.53
CA CYS A 36 5.40 -9.03 7.49
C CYS A 36 5.38 -8.55 6.03
N GLY A 37 4.23 -8.12 5.55
CA GLY A 37 4.03 -7.67 4.18
C GLY A 37 3.14 -6.45 4.08
N GLY A 38 2.68 -6.18 2.87
CA GLY A 38 1.94 -4.98 2.49
C GLY A 38 2.86 -3.92 1.89
N LYS A 39 2.39 -3.27 0.81
CA LYS A 39 3.17 -2.23 0.13
C LYS A 39 3.49 -1.06 1.06
N GLY A 40 2.52 -0.69 1.93
CA GLY A 40 2.70 0.36 2.92
C GLY A 40 3.82 0.04 3.91
N LEU A 41 3.81 -1.16 4.51
CA LEU A 41 4.87 -1.59 5.42
C LEU A 41 6.24 -1.57 4.73
N ASN A 42 6.33 -2.18 3.55
CA ASN A 42 7.60 -2.30 2.82
C ASN A 42 8.19 -0.93 2.47
N GLN A 43 7.35 0.02 2.03
CA GLN A 43 7.79 1.38 1.72
C GLN A 43 8.20 2.16 2.98
N SER A 44 7.47 2.02 4.10
CA SER A 44 7.87 2.65 5.37
C SER A 44 9.23 2.17 5.84
N VAL A 45 9.47 0.85 5.82
CA VAL A 45 10.75 0.26 6.21
C VAL A 45 11.88 0.72 5.28
N ALA A 46 11.64 0.76 3.96
CA ALA A 46 12.64 1.21 3.00
C ALA A 46 13.02 2.68 3.21
N LEU A 47 12.03 3.55 3.41
CA LEU A 47 12.23 4.97 3.64
C LEU A 47 12.96 5.25 4.96
N ALA A 48 12.63 4.53 6.03
CA ALA A 48 13.31 4.66 7.32
C ALA A 48 14.77 4.20 7.22
N LYS A 49 15.03 3.05 6.57
CA LYS A 49 16.40 2.57 6.30
C LYS A 49 17.22 3.53 5.42
N ALA A 50 16.57 4.33 4.58
CA ALA A 50 17.20 5.40 3.82
C ALA A 50 17.45 6.69 4.63
N GLY A 51 17.13 6.69 5.93
CA GLY A 51 17.34 7.82 6.84
C GLY A 51 16.17 8.82 6.89
N GLY A 52 15.01 8.45 6.37
CA GLY A 52 13.81 9.28 6.42
C GLY A 52 13.20 9.33 7.83
N ASN A 53 12.59 10.48 8.19
CA ASN A 53 11.77 10.62 9.39
C ASN A 53 10.33 10.15 9.07
N VAL A 54 10.09 8.84 9.22
CA VAL A 54 8.90 8.15 8.71
C VAL A 54 7.89 7.89 9.82
N PHE A 55 6.64 8.24 9.54
CA PHE A 55 5.43 7.95 10.32
C PHE A 55 4.55 7.01 9.51
N HIS A 56 4.08 5.93 10.10
CA HIS A 56 3.16 5.02 9.44
C HIS A 56 1.74 5.17 10.01
N ALA A 57 0.79 5.54 9.15
CA ALA A 57 -0.63 5.51 9.45
C ALA A 57 -1.29 4.36 8.70
N GLY A 58 -2.11 3.59 9.40
CA GLY A 58 -2.80 2.43 8.86
C GLY A 58 -3.54 1.70 9.96
N ASN A 59 -4.11 0.55 9.64
CA ASN A 59 -4.86 -0.24 10.61
C ASN A 59 -4.39 -1.70 10.64
N ILE A 60 -4.39 -2.28 11.83
CA ILE A 60 -4.17 -3.71 12.08
C ILE A 60 -5.33 -4.27 12.90
N GLY A 61 -5.53 -5.58 12.88
CA GLY A 61 -6.33 -6.31 13.86
C GLY A 61 -5.49 -6.70 15.07
N ALA A 62 -6.11 -7.37 16.05
CA ALA A 62 -5.46 -7.80 17.29
C ALA A 62 -4.22 -8.68 17.07
N GLU A 63 -4.16 -9.45 15.96
CA GLU A 63 -3.05 -10.33 15.59
C GLU A 63 -1.90 -9.62 14.85
N GLY A 64 -2.08 -8.33 14.51
CA GLY A 64 -1.14 -7.57 13.69
C GLY A 64 0.08 -7.02 14.42
N GLY A 65 0.31 -7.35 15.71
CA GLY A 65 1.38 -6.79 16.53
C GLY A 65 2.76 -6.92 15.89
N MET A 66 3.07 -8.05 15.25
CA MET A 66 4.36 -8.26 14.58
C MET A 66 4.65 -7.25 13.44
N LEU A 67 3.61 -6.68 12.82
CA LEU A 67 3.76 -5.65 11.78
C LEU A 67 4.21 -4.33 12.39
N ARG A 68 3.66 -3.97 13.56
CA ARG A 68 4.08 -2.80 14.33
C ARG A 68 5.52 -2.96 14.80
N ASP A 69 5.85 -4.11 15.38
CA ASP A 69 7.22 -4.42 15.84
C ASP A 69 8.24 -4.31 14.70
N MET A 70 7.89 -4.80 13.50
CA MET A 70 8.73 -4.68 12.31
C MET A 70 8.98 -3.22 11.92
N LEU A 71 7.95 -2.38 11.92
CA LEU A 71 8.06 -0.96 11.62
C LEU A 71 8.94 -0.24 12.66
N GLU A 72 8.69 -0.47 13.94
CA GLU A 72 9.43 0.15 15.05
C GLU A 72 10.91 -0.27 15.03
N SER A 73 11.18 -1.55 14.77
CA SER A 73 12.56 -2.05 14.61
C SER A 73 13.33 -1.41 13.48
N ALA A 74 12.63 -0.92 12.45
CA ALA A 74 13.19 -0.18 11.34
C ALA A 74 13.34 1.33 11.60
N GLY A 75 12.86 1.83 12.77
CA GLY A 75 12.89 3.25 13.13
C GLY A 75 11.70 4.06 12.62
N VAL A 76 10.59 3.40 12.26
CA VAL A 76 9.34 4.05 11.86
C VAL A 76 8.51 4.39 13.10
N ASP A 77 7.97 5.60 13.17
CA ASP A 77 7.01 5.97 14.18
C ASP A 77 5.62 5.38 13.87
N THR A 78 5.09 4.58 14.79
CA THR A 78 3.84 3.81 14.60
C THR A 78 2.65 4.32 15.40
N HIS A 79 2.76 5.48 16.10
CA HIS A 79 1.67 5.97 16.97
C HIS A 79 0.37 6.28 16.20
N LEU A 80 0.44 6.46 14.88
CA LEU A 80 -0.70 6.65 13.97
C LEU A 80 -1.28 5.32 13.45
N THR A 81 -0.65 4.18 13.75
CA THR A 81 -1.16 2.85 13.43
C THR A 81 -2.20 2.43 14.48
N LYS A 82 -3.42 2.15 14.04
CA LYS A 82 -4.53 1.82 14.94
C LYS A 82 -4.88 0.33 14.92
N GLU A 83 -5.25 -0.20 16.09
CA GLU A 83 -5.89 -1.50 16.17
C GLU A 83 -7.40 -1.33 16.02
N VAL A 84 -8.02 -2.18 15.18
CA VAL A 84 -9.46 -2.18 14.89
C VAL A 84 -10.06 -3.56 15.12
N GLY A 85 -11.37 -3.63 15.29
CA GLY A 85 -12.09 -4.84 15.66
C GLY A 85 -12.30 -5.86 14.53
N VAL A 86 -11.50 -5.81 13.46
CA VAL A 86 -11.54 -6.77 12.34
C VAL A 86 -10.14 -7.34 12.11
N PRO A 87 -10.02 -8.54 11.48
CA PRO A 87 -8.72 -9.14 11.21
C PRO A 87 -7.81 -8.23 10.39
N THR A 88 -6.52 -8.31 10.65
CA THR A 88 -5.47 -7.65 9.86
C THR A 88 -5.58 -8.04 8.39
N GLY A 89 -5.24 -7.12 7.50
CA GLY A 89 -5.04 -7.43 6.09
C GLY A 89 -4.05 -8.59 5.94
N HIS A 90 -4.31 -9.52 5.03
CA HIS A 90 -3.40 -10.64 4.84
C HIS A 90 -3.42 -11.18 3.41
N ALA A 91 -2.33 -11.84 3.04
CA ALA A 91 -2.23 -12.59 1.81
C ALA A 91 -2.06 -14.09 2.11
N ILE A 92 -2.79 -14.94 1.37
CA ILE A 92 -2.53 -16.36 1.27
C ILE A 92 -1.75 -16.58 -0.01
N ILE A 93 -0.49 -17.01 0.12
CA ILE A 93 0.47 -17.12 -0.97
C ILE A 93 0.85 -18.58 -1.13
N GLN A 94 0.53 -19.18 -2.27
CA GLN A 94 1.05 -20.48 -2.66
C GLN A 94 2.33 -20.26 -3.46
N VAL A 95 3.39 -21.01 -3.12
CA VAL A 95 4.66 -21.00 -3.86
C VAL A 95 4.97 -22.43 -4.28
N ASN A 96 5.09 -22.67 -5.59
CA ASN A 96 5.42 -23.99 -6.10
C ASN A 96 6.94 -24.21 -6.20
N GLU A 97 7.35 -25.46 -6.49
CA GLU A 97 8.75 -25.85 -6.62
C GLU A 97 9.55 -25.04 -7.67
N LYS A 98 8.87 -24.43 -8.65
CA LYS A 98 9.49 -23.58 -9.68
C LYS A 98 9.65 -22.12 -9.24
N GLY A 99 9.22 -21.78 -8.01
CA GLY A 99 9.27 -20.42 -7.47
C GLY A 99 8.14 -19.50 -7.99
N ASN A 100 7.17 -20.02 -8.76
CA ASN A 100 5.99 -19.25 -9.13
C ASN A 100 5.06 -19.09 -7.92
N ASN A 101 4.30 -17.99 -7.89
CA ASN A 101 3.33 -17.74 -6.83
C ASN A 101 1.90 -17.54 -7.36
N CYS A 102 0.94 -17.81 -6.48
CA CYS A 102 -0.47 -17.48 -6.64
C CYS A 102 -0.96 -16.89 -5.34
N ILE A 103 -1.61 -15.72 -5.40
CA ILE A 103 -1.90 -14.90 -4.23
C ILE A 103 -3.40 -14.61 -4.12
N ILE A 104 -3.96 -14.84 -2.93
CA ILE A 104 -5.28 -14.36 -2.54
C ILE A 104 -5.08 -13.27 -1.50
N LEU A 105 -5.58 -12.07 -1.77
CA LEU A 105 -5.45 -10.93 -0.86
C LEU A 105 -6.77 -10.68 -0.13
N PHE A 106 -6.72 -10.50 1.19
CA PHE A 106 -7.81 -10.02 2.03
C PHE A 106 -7.47 -8.67 2.63
N GLY A 107 -8.25 -7.64 2.33
CA GLY A 107 -7.98 -6.26 2.75
C GLY A 107 -8.09 -6.03 4.27
N GLY A 108 -9.03 -6.70 4.94
CA GLY A 108 -9.20 -6.66 6.39
C GLY A 108 -9.17 -5.25 6.98
N ALA A 109 -8.35 -5.05 8.01
CA ALA A 109 -8.16 -3.79 8.71
C ALA A 109 -7.75 -2.62 7.79
N ASN A 110 -7.04 -2.89 6.69
CA ASN A 110 -6.67 -1.87 5.70
C ASN A 110 -7.90 -1.19 5.05
N GLN A 111 -9.05 -1.82 5.08
CA GLN A 111 -10.31 -1.29 4.55
C GLN A 111 -11.19 -0.64 5.63
N GLN A 112 -10.63 -0.32 6.81
CA GLN A 112 -11.34 0.27 7.94
C GLN A 112 -10.86 1.68 8.28
N ILE A 113 -10.19 2.36 7.36
CA ILE A 113 -9.84 3.78 7.50
C ILE A 113 -11.14 4.60 7.54
N THR A 114 -11.20 5.57 8.45
CA THR A 114 -12.34 6.50 8.60
C THR A 114 -11.93 7.94 8.34
N SER A 115 -12.89 8.80 7.96
CA SER A 115 -12.64 10.24 7.77
C SER A 115 -12.05 10.89 9.02
N ALA A 116 -12.55 10.52 10.21
CA ALA A 116 -12.03 11.02 11.48
C ALA A 116 -10.57 10.61 11.72
N GLN A 117 -10.19 9.39 11.30
CA GLN A 117 -8.79 8.94 11.37
C GLN A 117 -7.90 9.75 10.41
N ILE A 118 -8.38 10.00 9.19
CA ILE A 118 -7.66 10.83 8.21
C ILE A 118 -7.42 12.23 8.78
N ASP A 119 -8.45 12.87 9.33
CA ASP A 119 -8.35 14.22 9.90
C ASP A 119 -7.38 14.26 11.06
N ALA A 120 -7.48 13.33 12.01
CA ALA A 120 -6.57 13.25 13.16
C ALA A 120 -5.12 13.00 12.72
N THR A 121 -4.90 12.10 11.75
CA THR A 121 -3.56 11.82 11.22
C THR A 121 -2.97 13.06 10.53
N LEU A 122 -3.70 13.65 9.61
CA LEU A 122 -3.20 14.81 8.85
C LEU A 122 -3.01 16.05 9.74
N ALA A 123 -3.67 16.16 10.88
CA ALA A 123 -3.46 17.28 11.82
C ALA A 123 -2.01 17.40 12.31
N GLU A 124 -1.25 16.30 12.32
CA GLU A 124 0.14 16.27 12.78
C GLU A 124 1.17 16.65 11.71
N PHE A 125 0.73 16.88 10.47
CA PHE A 125 1.59 17.22 9.34
C PHE A 125 1.32 18.63 8.83
N SER A 126 2.25 19.17 8.06
CA SER A 126 2.24 20.53 7.55
C SER A 126 2.49 20.59 6.03
N ALA A 127 2.27 21.77 5.45
CA ALA A 127 2.65 22.02 4.06
C ALA A 127 4.14 21.71 3.83
N GLY A 128 4.44 21.03 2.74
CA GLY A 128 5.78 20.58 2.39
C GLY A 128 6.21 19.25 3.00
N ASP A 129 5.47 18.69 3.97
CA ASP A 129 5.69 17.30 4.38
C ASP A 129 5.25 16.32 3.28
N TYR A 130 5.82 15.13 3.28
CA TYR A 130 5.57 14.11 2.26
C TYR A 130 4.46 13.15 2.68
N LEU A 131 3.61 12.80 1.73
CA LEU A 131 2.61 11.73 1.86
C LEU A 131 2.90 10.64 0.84
N ILE A 132 3.08 9.42 1.30
CA ILE A 132 3.29 8.22 0.48
C ILE A 132 2.03 7.37 0.53
N LEU A 133 1.52 6.97 -0.63
CA LEU A 133 0.28 6.22 -0.80
C LEU A 133 0.43 5.04 -1.75
N GLN A 134 -0.37 4.00 -1.52
CA GLN A 134 -0.57 2.85 -2.39
C GLN A 134 -2.06 2.57 -2.54
N ASN A 135 -2.48 1.76 -3.53
CA ASN A 135 -3.89 1.43 -3.71
C ASN A 135 -4.30 0.16 -2.93
N GLU A 136 -3.92 0.08 -1.64
CA GLU A 136 -4.25 -1.07 -0.78
C GLU A 136 -5.12 -0.69 0.43
N VAL A 137 -5.44 0.60 0.60
CA VAL A 137 -6.32 1.09 1.67
C VAL A 137 -7.61 1.69 1.08
N ASN A 138 -8.67 1.78 1.89
CA ASN A 138 -9.87 2.50 1.50
C ASN A 138 -9.69 4.03 1.61
N MET A 139 -10.66 4.80 1.12
CA MET A 139 -10.75 6.26 1.21
C MET A 139 -9.56 7.02 0.59
N LEU A 140 -8.84 6.40 -0.36
CA LEU A 140 -7.63 6.97 -0.97
C LEU A 140 -7.88 8.36 -1.56
N ALA A 141 -9.01 8.58 -2.25
CA ALA A 141 -9.37 9.89 -2.82
C ALA A 141 -9.50 10.96 -1.73
N GLU A 142 -10.14 10.65 -0.59
CA GLU A 142 -10.29 11.61 0.51
C GLU A 142 -8.95 11.93 1.18
N ILE A 143 -8.07 10.93 1.34
CA ILE A 143 -6.71 11.15 1.87
C ILE A 143 -5.96 12.12 0.96
N ILE A 144 -6.00 11.90 -0.36
CA ILE A 144 -5.36 12.76 -1.35
C ILE A 144 -5.93 14.18 -1.30
N ASP A 145 -7.25 14.33 -1.29
CA ASP A 145 -7.91 15.62 -1.29
C ASP A 145 -7.54 16.48 -0.08
N LYS A 146 -7.57 15.88 1.10
CA LYS A 146 -7.24 16.57 2.35
C LYS A 146 -5.75 16.90 2.45
N ALA A 147 -4.88 16.00 2.04
CA ALA A 147 -3.43 16.24 2.03
C ALA A 147 -3.02 17.32 1.02
N TYR A 148 -3.65 17.31 -0.17
CA TYR A 148 -3.44 18.35 -1.17
C TYR A 148 -3.89 19.74 -0.67
N ALA A 149 -5.07 19.82 -0.06
CA ALA A 149 -5.57 21.06 0.55
C ALA A 149 -4.64 21.59 1.65
N LYS A 150 -3.90 20.70 2.32
CA LYS A 150 -2.90 21.04 3.34
C LYS A 150 -1.55 21.45 2.75
N GLY A 151 -1.34 21.27 1.45
CA GLY A 151 -0.08 21.60 0.77
C GLY A 151 1.02 20.55 0.95
N MET A 152 0.65 19.30 1.23
CA MET A 152 1.61 18.19 1.28
C MET A 152 2.08 17.79 -0.12
N VAL A 153 3.27 17.22 -0.20
CA VAL A 153 3.82 16.65 -1.45
C VAL A 153 3.41 15.18 -1.52
N ILE A 154 2.61 14.81 -2.52
CA ILE A 154 1.95 13.50 -2.58
C ILE A 154 2.64 12.58 -3.58
N PHE A 155 3.07 11.41 -3.11
CA PHE A 155 3.61 10.31 -3.89
C PHE A 155 2.59 9.18 -3.94
N LEU A 156 2.23 8.72 -5.12
CA LEU A 156 1.29 7.61 -5.31
C LEU A 156 1.96 6.46 -6.07
N ASN A 157 1.93 5.28 -5.49
CA ASN A 157 2.08 4.01 -6.20
C ASN A 157 0.68 3.42 -6.41
N PRO A 158 0.13 3.42 -7.64
CA PRO A 158 -1.26 3.01 -7.89
C PRO A 158 -1.46 1.47 -7.88
N SER A 159 -0.52 0.71 -7.37
CA SER A 159 -0.58 -0.75 -7.32
C SER A 159 -1.33 -1.26 -6.06
N PRO A 160 -2.18 -2.30 -6.21
CA PRO A 160 -2.68 -2.90 -7.44
C PRO A 160 -3.64 -1.95 -8.18
N PHE A 161 -3.56 -1.91 -9.51
CA PHE A 161 -4.42 -1.03 -10.29
C PHE A 161 -5.84 -1.59 -10.37
N ASP A 162 -6.83 -0.81 -9.96
CA ASP A 162 -8.26 -1.15 -10.04
C ASP A 162 -9.13 0.08 -10.38
N ASP A 163 -10.44 -0.15 -10.51
CA ASP A 163 -11.39 0.89 -10.90
C ASP A 163 -11.55 2.02 -9.86
N LYS A 164 -11.16 1.81 -8.60
CA LYS A 164 -11.21 2.86 -7.57
C LYS A 164 -10.31 4.04 -7.91
N LEU A 165 -9.20 3.77 -8.60
CA LEU A 165 -8.26 4.80 -9.06
C LEU A 165 -8.84 5.75 -10.10
N LYS A 166 -9.96 5.40 -10.75
CA LYS A 166 -10.68 6.30 -11.68
C LYS A 166 -11.34 7.48 -10.97
N SER A 167 -11.57 7.38 -9.66
CA SER A 167 -12.16 8.46 -8.84
C SER A 167 -11.13 9.46 -8.31
N ILE A 168 -9.84 9.23 -8.52
CA ILE A 168 -8.75 10.07 -8.02
C ILE A 168 -8.50 11.23 -8.97
N ASP A 169 -8.34 12.43 -8.43
CA ASP A 169 -7.84 13.57 -9.18
C ASP A 169 -6.30 13.55 -9.23
N TYR A 170 -5.76 13.03 -10.31
CA TYR A 170 -4.31 12.92 -10.52
C TYR A 170 -3.60 14.28 -10.56
N ASN A 171 -4.30 15.39 -10.80
CA ASN A 171 -3.72 16.73 -10.71
C ASN A 171 -3.32 17.13 -9.28
N LYS A 172 -3.73 16.38 -8.26
CA LYS A 172 -3.32 16.56 -6.87
C LYS A 172 -2.08 15.78 -6.49
N ILE A 173 -1.65 14.84 -7.35
CA ILE A 173 -0.48 14.00 -7.13
C ILE A 173 0.77 14.73 -7.58
N SER A 174 1.82 14.77 -6.75
CA SER A 174 3.10 15.39 -7.08
C SER A 174 4.02 14.43 -7.85
N TYR A 175 4.02 13.17 -7.45
CA TYR A 175 4.82 12.10 -8.07
C TYR A 175 4.00 10.81 -8.15
N ILE A 176 4.05 10.16 -9.30
CA ILE A 176 3.44 8.85 -9.51
C ILE A 176 4.52 7.83 -9.85
N LEU A 177 4.52 6.69 -9.13
CA LEU A 177 5.44 5.58 -9.35
C LEU A 177 4.63 4.40 -9.88
N LEU A 178 4.86 4.04 -11.13
CA LEU A 178 4.11 2.99 -11.80
C LEU A 178 5.02 2.12 -12.66
N ASN A 179 4.60 0.90 -12.90
CA ASN A 179 5.17 0.02 -13.90
C ASN A 179 4.44 0.17 -15.24
N GLU A 180 4.90 -0.57 -16.26
CA GLU A 180 4.34 -0.51 -17.62
C GLU A 180 2.86 -0.91 -17.66
N VAL A 181 2.44 -1.88 -16.84
CA VAL A 181 1.05 -2.35 -16.80
C VAL A 181 0.12 -1.28 -16.25
N GLU A 182 0.51 -0.64 -15.15
CA GLU A 182 -0.21 0.47 -14.53
C GLU A 182 -0.22 1.70 -15.43
N GLY A 183 0.92 1.99 -16.05
CA GLY A 183 1.06 3.07 -17.02
C GLY A 183 0.16 2.89 -18.23
N ALA A 184 0.09 1.68 -18.77
CA ALA A 184 -0.82 1.34 -19.86
C ALA A 184 -2.30 1.50 -19.46
N ALA A 185 -2.66 1.09 -18.26
CA ALA A 185 -4.03 1.23 -17.74
C ALA A 185 -4.46 2.69 -17.57
N ILE A 186 -3.54 3.59 -17.16
CA ILE A 186 -3.81 5.03 -16.96
C ILE A 186 -3.82 5.79 -18.29
N SER A 187 -2.87 5.48 -19.19
CA SER A 187 -2.61 6.24 -20.42
C SER A 187 -3.36 5.70 -21.64
N GLY A 188 -3.70 4.40 -21.64
CA GLY A 188 -4.18 3.68 -22.83
C GLY A 188 -3.09 3.43 -23.88
N LYS A 189 -1.81 3.51 -23.50
CA LYS A 189 -0.62 3.29 -24.33
C LYS A 189 0.19 2.10 -23.80
N ASN A 190 1.04 1.50 -24.66
CA ASN A 190 1.81 0.30 -24.29
C ASN A 190 3.32 0.56 -24.22
N GLU A 191 3.83 1.52 -24.99
CA GLU A 191 5.25 1.85 -25.00
C GLU A 191 5.59 2.89 -23.92
N ALA A 192 6.72 2.73 -23.24
CA ALA A 192 7.10 3.55 -22.08
C ALA A 192 7.13 5.06 -22.38
N ASP A 193 7.68 5.46 -23.52
CA ASP A 193 7.74 6.87 -23.92
C ASP A 193 6.35 7.42 -24.25
N GLU A 194 5.49 6.64 -24.93
CA GLU A 194 4.11 7.03 -25.21
C GLU A 194 3.26 7.13 -23.94
N ILE A 195 3.47 6.22 -22.96
CA ILE A 195 2.83 6.27 -21.64
C ILE A 195 3.21 7.57 -20.94
N LEU A 196 4.50 7.90 -20.91
CA LEU A 196 5.00 9.10 -20.26
C LEU A 196 4.43 10.37 -20.89
N ASP A 197 4.45 10.47 -22.21
CA ASP A 197 3.93 11.62 -22.95
C ASP A 197 2.41 11.77 -22.75
N ALA A 198 1.65 10.68 -22.80
CA ALA A 198 0.21 10.71 -22.57
C ALA A 198 -0.15 11.12 -21.13
N ILE A 199 0.59 10.64 -20.13
CA ILE A 199 0.39 11.02 -18.74
C ILE A 199 0.75 12.49 -18.52
N ARG A 200 1.86 12.98 -19.08
CA ARG A 200 2.27 14.38 -18.99
C ARG A 200 1.27 15.31 -19.68
N ALA A 201 0.73 14.91 -20.85
CA ALA A 201 -0.27 15.72 -21.55
C ALA A 201 -1.59 15.81 -20.78
N LYS A 202 -1.96 14.74 -20.07
CA LYS A 202 -3.22 14.67 -19.31
C LYS A 202 -3.13 15.34 -17.94
N TYR A 203 -1.94 15.28 -17.31
CA TYR A 203 -1.67 15.80 -15.97
C TYR A 203 -0.39 16.66 -15.98
N PRO A 204 -0.47 17.90 -16.49
CA PRO A 204 0.70 18.76 -16.73
C PRO A 204 1.20 19.44 -15.45
N LYS A 205 1.89 18.67 -14.58
CA LYS A 205 2.61 19.23 -13.43
C LYS A 205 4.11 18.96 -13.53
#